data_b5605e23fcaba1e07684973b3304bdb7
#
_entry.id   b5605e23fcaba1e07684973b3304bdb7
#
_cell.length_a   1.000
_cell.length_b   1.000
_cell.length_c   1.000
_cell.angle_alpha   90.00
_cell.angle_beta   90.00
_cell.angle_gamma   90.00
#
_symmetry.space_group_name_H-M   'P 1'
#
loop_
_entity.id
_entity.type
_entity.pdbx_description
1 polymer ?
#
loop_
_entity_poly.entity_id
_entity_poly.type
_entity_poly.pdbx_seq_one_letter_code
_entity_poly.pdbx_strand_id
1 'polypeptide(L)'
;MQGIHWRNPTHAELSAPFRGPQGRNLATPIQKCAYCERMPRMRTSASREPAGDPSRIMNIQAPVPITPQDPSFISALARGLAVIRAFGAGRERLTLADISRTTDLPRATVRRSLLTLQALGYVASDGKHFMLTPGVLSLGYAYLSSTPLPRAIQPTLELVSEKTNESSSCAILDGGEIVYVARAATRRIMSVGLSTGSRLPAYCSSLGRVLLAALPEREARALLTQMDRRKLTAHTLTDIDALMQAVARVRQDGFCLVDEELEIGLRSIAVPVRNAAGQVIAAMNVSAQAGRVSRDDLAKDILPVLQAAAESVRPALI
;
A
#
# COMPACT_ATOMS: atom_id res chain seq x y z
N MET A 1 -40.78 25.41 -13.40
CA MET A 1 -39.76 24.34 -13.32
C MET A 1 -39.13 24.23 -14.72
N GLN A 2 -38.00 24.90 -14.93
CA GLN A 2 -37.26 24.86 -16.20
C GLN A 2 -36.08 23.91 -16.06
N GLY A 3 -36.06 22.85 -16.88
CA GLY A 3 -34.99 21.85 -16.87
C GLY A 3 -33.73 22.38 -17.55
N ILE A 4 -32.60 22.28 -16.87
CA ILE A 4 -31.28 22.58 -17.43
C ILE A 4 -30.79 21.35 -18.19
N HIS A 5 -30.72 21.46 -19.51
CA HIS A 5 -30.09 20.46 -20.37
C HIS A 5 -28.59 20.69 -20.42
N TRP A 6 -27.80 19.75 -19.87
CA TRP A 6 -26.35 19.69 -20.08
C TRP A 6 -26.04 19.08 -21.45
N ARG A 7 -25.40 19.86 -22.34
CA ARG A 7 -24.77 19.33 -23.56
C ARG A 7 -23.28 19.02 -23.23
N ASN A 8 -22.84 17.83 -23.60
CA ASN A 8 -21.41 17.49 -23.60
C ASN A 8 -20.71 18.31 -24.71
N PRO A 9 -19.60 19.02 -24.39
CA PRO A 9 -18.81 19.73 -25.40
C PRO A 9 -18.03 18.72 -26.26
N THR A 10 -17.94 19.01 -27.56
CA THR A 10 -17.17 18.23 -28.54
C THR A 10 -15.68 18.51 -28.41
N HIS A 11 -14.84 17.56 -28.85
CA HIS A 11 -13.37 17.59 -28.76
C HIS A 11 -12.67 18.82 -29.34
N ALA A 12 -13.37 19.63 -30.14
CA ALA A 12 -12.86 20.86 -30.76
C ALA A 12 -12.93 22.09 -29.87
N GLU A 13 -13.71 22.05 -28.75
CA GLU A 13 -13.88 23.23 -27.86
C GLU A 13 -12.90 23.27 -26.72
N LEU A 14 -12.05 22.25 -26.54
CA LEU A 14 -11.06 22.14 -25.45
C LEU A 14 -9.69 22.77 -25.80
N SER A 15 -9.52 23.35 -26.98
CA SER A 15 -8.22 23.89 -27.44
C SER A 15 -8.11 25.41 -27.42
N ALA A 16 -9.07 26.14 -26.90
CA ALA A 16 -9.01 27.62 -26.82
C ALA A 16 -8.46 28.07 -25.44
N PRO A 17 -7.52 29.02 -25.39
CA PRO A 17 -7.02 29.53 -24.11
C PRO A 17 -8.12 30.34 -23.41
N PHE A 18 -8.34 30.05 -22.15
CA PHE A 18 -9.29 30.70 -21.27
C PHE A 18 -8.89 32.18 -21.06
N ARG A 19 -9.64 33.13 -21.62
CA ARG A 19 -9.48 34.56 -21.35
C ARG A 19 -10.41 34.98 -20.23
N GLY A 20 -9.85 35.35 -19.09
CA GLY A 20 -10.59 35.98 -18.00
C GLY A 20 -11.01 37.44 -18.33
N PRO A 21 -11.96 38.02 -17.59
CA PRO A 21 -12.60 39.31 -17.92
C PRO A 21 -11.72 40.56 -17.85
N GLN A 22 -10.44 40.49 -17.62
CA GLN A 22 -9.54 41.65 -17.54
C GLN A 22 -8.20 41.53 -18.26
N GLY A 23 -8.04 40.64 -19.23
CA GLY A 23 -6.94 40.66 -20.18
C GLY A 23 -5.50 40.64 -19.63
N ARG A 24 -5.26 40.18 -18.39
CA ARG A 24 -3.91 40.04 -17.84
C ARG A 24 -3.49 38.55 -17.85
N ASN A 25 -2.38 38.28 -18.52
CA ASN A 25 -1.71 36.99 -18.46
C ASN A 25 -1.19 36.75 -17.03
N LEU A 26 -1.85 35.90 -16.27
CA LEU A 26 -1.38 35.36 -15.01
C LEU A 26 -0.54 34.08 -15.26
N ALA A 27 0.59 34.24 -15.93
CA ALA A 27 1.67 33.28 -15.86
C ALA A 27 2.50 33.66 -14.63
N THR A 28 2.11 33.16 -13.46
CA THR A 28 2.96 33.19 -12.27
C THR A 28 4.10 32.20 -12.50
N PRO A 29 5.37 32.61 -12.51
CA PRO A 29 6.47 31.65 -12.56
C PRO A 29 6.39 30.78 -11.30
N ILE A 30 6.43 29.46 -11.48
CA ILE A 30 6.67 28.51 -10.38
C ILE A 30 7.94 28.97 -9.70
N GLN A 31 7.81 29.51 -8.48
CA GLN A 31 8.94 29.95 -7.66
C GLN A 31 9.81 28.71 -7.41
N LYS A 32 10.92 28.60 -8.13
CA LYS A 32 11.91 27.54 -7.94
C LYS A 32 12.40 27.62 -6.49
N CYS A 33 12.28 26.52 -5.77
CA CYS A 33 12.78 26.43 -4.42
C CYS A 33 14.29 26.70 -4.41
N ALA A 34 14.72 27.72 -3.67
CA ALA A 34 16.13 28.12 -3.54
C ALA A 34 17.07 27.00 -3.04
N TYR A 35 16.50 25.91 -2.53
CA TYR A 35 17.21 24.71 -2.11
C TYR A 35 17.61 23.82 -3.30
N CYS A 36 16.79 23.76 -4.37
CA CYS A 36 17.08 22.96 -5.56
C CYS A 36 18.20 23.58 -6.43
N GLU A 37 18.45 24.88 -6.34
CA GLU A 37 19.51 25.54 -7.12
C GLU A 37 20.92 25.35 -6.55
N ARG A 38 21.05 24.88 -5.30
CA ARG A 38 22.35 24.67 -4.62
C ARG A 38 22.87 23.25 -4.63
N MET A 39 22.17 22.31 -5.28
CA MET A 39 22.72 20.97 -5.44
C MET A 39 23.73 20.96 -6.60
N PRO A 40 24.98 20.47 -6.39
CA PRO A 40 25.95 20.33 -7.48
C PRO A 40 25.37 19.36 -8.52
N ARG A 41 25.35 19.81 -9.78
CA ARG A 41 24.94 18.96 -10.91
C ARG A 41 25.87 17.75 -10.96
N MET A 42 25.35 16.57 -10.64
CA MET A 42 26.05 15.33 -10.94
C MET A 42 26.28 15.25 -12.46
N ARG A 43 27.54 15.21 -12.87
CA ARG A 43 27.92 14.96 -14.25
C ARG A 43 27.42 13.55 -14.62
N THR A 44 26.43 13.48 -15.47
CA THR A 44 26.04 12.23 -16.12
C THR A 44 27.07 11.93 -17.21
N SER A 45 28.05 11.09 -16.92
CA SER A 45 28.81 10.40 -17.95
C SER A 45 27.91 9.29 -18.50
N ALA A 46 27.32 9.55 -19.67
CA ALA A 46 26.54 8.56 -20.40
C ALA A 46 27.50 7.53 -21.04
N SER A 47 27.95 6.56 -20.28
CA SER A 47 28.39 5.27 -20.81
C SER A 47 27.13 4.41 -20.92
N ARG A 48 26.75 4.03 -22.16
CA ARG A 48 25.70 3.03 -22.42
C ARG A 48 26.17 1.70 -21.83
N GLU A 49 25.71 1.37 -20.63
CA GLU A 49 25.77 0.00 -20.15
C GLU A 49 24.80 -0.87 -20.98
N PRO A 50 25.18 -2.12 -21.30
CA PRO A 50 24.29 -3.05 -21.97
C PRO A 50 23.06 -3.28 -21.09
N ALA A 51 21.89 -3.45 -21.73
CA ALA A 51 20.61 -3.68 -21.08
C ALA A 51 20.76 -4.69 -19.95
N GLY A 52 20.59 -4.23 -18.71
CA GLY A 52 20.76 -5.05 -17.52
C GLY A 52 19.77 -6.21 -17.51
N ASP A 53 20.24 -7.35 -17.10
CA ASP A 53 19.49 -8.59 -16.88
C ASP A 53 18.20 -8.30 -16.09
N PRO A 54 17.01 -8.51 -16.68
CA PRO A 54 15.74 -8.23 -16.00
C PRO A 54 15.49 -9.08 -14.75
N SER A 55 16.30 -10.12 -14.51
CA SER A 55 16.22 -10.95 -13.30
C SER A 55 16.69 -10.22 -12.02
N ARG A 56 17.34 -9.07 -12.15
CA ARG A 56 17.86 -8.28 -11.02
C ARG A 56 16.84 -7.38 -10.29
N ILE A 57 15.62 -7.20 -10.81
CA ILE A 57 14.72 -6.13 -10.36
C ILE A 57 13.91 -6.48 -9.11
N MET A 58 13.89 -7.72 -8.63
CA MET A 58 13.11 -8.05 -7.40
C MET A 58 13.81 -9.01 -6.43
N ASN A 59 15.12 -9.03 -6.43
CA ASN A 59 15.81 -9.49 -5.24
C ASN A 59 15.92 -8.31 -4.26
N ILE A 60 14.81 -7.96 -3.60
CA ILE A 60 14.85 -7.11 -2.41
C ILE A 60 15.64 -7.93 -1.40
N GLN A 61 16.95 -7.74 -1.40
CA GLN A 61 17.81 -8.27 -0.36
C GLN A 61 17.17 -7.88 0.97
N ALA A 62 17.05 -8.84 1.87
CA ALA A 62 16.62 -8.56 3.23
C ALA A 62 17.36 -7.30 3.70
N PRO A 63 16.65 -6.32 4.31
CA PRO A 63 17.27 -5.07 4.69
C PRO A 63 18.54 -5.37 5.45
N VAL A 64 19.67 -4.78 5.02
CA VAL A 64 20.93 -4.88 5.76
C VAL A 64 20.59 -4.53 7.20
N PRO A 65 20.87 -5.40 8.19
CA PRO A 65 20.47 -5.16 9.56
C PRO A 65 21.37 -4.07 10.17
N ILE A 66 21.11 -2.82 9.78
CA ILE A 66 21.75 -1.63 10.37
C ILE A 66 20.98 -1.36 11.66
N THR A 67 21.67 -1.52 12.80
CA THR A 67 21.08 -1.20 14.10
C THR A 67 21.15 0.30 14.38
N PRO A 68 20.31 0.84 15.30
CA PRO A 68 20.39 2.25 15.69
C PRO A 68 21.77 2.70 16.21
N GLN A 69 22.63 1.76 16.58
CA GLN A 69 24.01 1.99 17.06
C GLN A 69 25.03 2.05 15.91
N ASP A 70 24.66 1.61 14.70
CA ASP A 70 25.53 1.66 13.53
C ASP A 70 25.81 3.14 13.13
N PRO A 71 27.07 3.52 12.87
CA PRO A 71 27.42 4.87 12.42
C PRO A 71 26.72 5.29 11.12
N SER A 72 26.33 4.33 10.28
CA SER A 72 25.58 4.57 9.04
C SER A 72 24.10 4.87 9.29
N PHE A 73 23.58 4.66 10.51
CA PHE A 73 22.18 4.89 10.84
C PHE A 73 21.90 6.36 11.11
N ILE A 74 21.17 7.02 10.20
CA ILE A 74 20.79 8.43 10.35
C ILE A 74 19.55 8.54 11.26
N SER A 75 19.79 8.65 12.57
CA SER A 75 18.73 8.76 13.58
C SER A 75 17.76 9.92 13.33
N ALA A 76 18.24 11.03 12.76
CA ALA A 76 17.38 12.18 12.44
C ALA A 76 16.34 11.84 11.35
N LEU A 77 16.72 11.07 10.32
CA LEU A 77 15.82 10.60 9.26
C LEU A 77 14.77 9.64 9.84
N ALA A 78 15.21 8.66 10.64
CA ALA A 78 14.32 7.70 11.27
C ALA A 78 13.24 8.39 12.14
N ARG A 79 13.64 9.40 12.94
CA ARG A 79 12.72 10.20 13.75
C ARG A 79 11.75 11.02 12.91
N GLY A 80 12.20 11.62 11.81
CA GLY A 80 11.33 12.36 10.87
C GLY A 80 10.25 11.45 10.26
N LEU A 81 10.61 10.26 9.81
CA LEU A 81 9.68 9.26 9.29
C LEU A 81 8.70 8.76 10.37
N ALA A 82 9.17 8.57 11.61
CA ALA A 82 8.31 8.20 12.73
C ALA A 82 7.24 9.29 13.01
N VAL A 83 7.61 10.57 12.92
CA VAL A 83 6.67 11.69 13.07
C VAL A 83 5.60 11.69 11.97
N ILE A 84 5.96 11.44 10.70
CA ILE A 84 4.97 11.32 9.61
C ILE A 84 4.00 10.15 9.89
N ARG A 85 4.51 9.01 10.34
CA ARG A 85 3.70 7.80 10.65
C ARG A 85 2.79 7.96 11.88
N ALA A 86 2.98 8.98 12.71
CA ALA A 86 2.11 9.25 13.84
C ALA A 86 0.70 9.71 13.42
N PHE A 87 0.58 10.28 12.23
CA PHE A 87 -0.70 10.70 11.64
C PHE A 87 -1.42 9.51 10.99
N GLY A 88 -2.75 9.58 10.89
CA GLY A 88 -3.58 8.55 10.29
C GLY A 88 -5.07 8.76 10.56
N ALA A 89 -5.91 7.78 10.25
CA ALA A 89 -7.34 7.84 10.51
C ALA A 89 -7.63 8.09 12.00
N GLY A 90 -8.46 9.09 12.30
CA GLY A 90 -8.74 9.55 13.67
C GLY A 90 -7.57 10.30 14.33
N ARG A 91 -6.50 10.59 13.58
CA ARG A 91 -5.30 11.33 14.01
C ARG A 91 -4.84 12.31 12.94
N GLU A 92 -5.78 13.01 12.34
CA GLU A 92 -5.53 13.95 11.24
C GLU A 92 -4.90 15.27 11.76
N ARG A 93 -5.21 15.62 13.01
CA ARG A 93 -4.73 16.85 13.68
C ARG A 93 -4.16 16.49 15.04
N LEU A 94 -2.87 16.62 15.18
CA LEU A 94 -2.15 16.24 16.41
C LEU A 94 -1.40 17.43 17.01
N THR A 95 -1.39 17.50 18.35
CA THR A 95 -0.49 18.42 19.05
C THR A 95 0.91 17.82 19.16
N LEU A 96 1.89 18.65 19.47
CA LEU A 96 3.26 18.21 19.76
C LEU A 96 3.30 17.12 20.85
N ALA A 97 2.42 17.23 21.85
CA ALA A 97 2.33 16.27 22.95
C ALA A 97 1.78 14.91 22.50
N ASP A 98 0.78 14.92 21.60
CA ASP A 98 0.21 13.69 21.05
C ASP A 98 1.23 12.93 20.22
N ILE A 99 1.96 13.62 19.35
CA ILE A 99 3.00 13.02 18.51
C ILE A 99 4.15 12.47 19.39
N SER A 100 4.57 13.22 20.43
CA SER A 100 5.59 12.76 21.36
C SER A 100 5.19 11.46 22.08
N ARG A 101 3.94 11.36 22.51
CA ARG A 101 3.38 10.16 23.15
C ARG A 101 3.27 8.98 22.18
N THR A 102 2.80 9.22 20.96
CA THR A 102 2.62 8.17 19.94
C THR A 102 3.95 7.61 19.43
N THR A 103 4.99 8.45 19.35
CA THR A 103 6.30 8.07 18.79
C THR A 103 7.32 7.69 19.86
N ASP A 104 7.00 7.89 21.14
CA ASP A 104 7.94 7.78 22.28
C ASP A 104 9.22 8.64 22.11
N LEU A 105 9.12 9.75 21.39
CA LEU A 105 10.21 10.68 21.16
C LEU A 105 10.10 11.90 22.09
N PRO A 106 11.24 12.43 22.59
CA PRO A 106 11.24 13.66 23.37
C PRO A 106 10.60 14.82 22.59
N ARG A 107 9.82 15.67 23.28
CA ARG A 107 9.13 16.82 22.67
C ARG A 107 10.04 17.74 21.83
N ALA A 108 11.28 17.96 22.31
CA ALA A 108 12.27 18.76 21.59
C ALA A 108 12.63 18.13 20.23
N THR A 109 12.78 16.81 20.19
CA THR A 109 13.06 16.04 18.96
C THR A 109 11.88 16.10 18.00
N VAL A 110 10.65 15.86 18.48
CA VAL A 110 9.42 15.97 17.68
C VAL A 110 9.29 17.37 17.10
N ARG A 111 9.48 18.42 17.91
CA ARG A 111 9.43 19.81 17.44
C ARG A 111 10.40 20.08 16.31
N ARG A 112 11.66 19.66 16.43
CA ARG A 112 12.68 19.81 15.39
C ARG A 112 12.30 19.10 14.08
N SER A 113 11.81 17.84 14.20
CA SER A 113 11.31 17.07 13.06
C SER A 113 10.12 17.76 12.38
N LEU A 114 9.14 18.25 13.14
CA LEU A 114 7.98 18.97 12.62
C LEU A 114 8.38 20.26 11.89
N LEU A 115 9.29 21.07 12.45
CA LEU A 115 9.77 22.28 11.78
C LEU A 115 10.49 21.95 10.46
N THR A 116 11.28 20.90 10.42
CA THR A 116 11.92 20.43 9.18
C THR A 116 10.88 19.97 8.16
N LEU A 117 9.91 19.13 8.57
CA LEU A 117 8.84 18.66 7.70
C LEU A 117 7.94 19.79 7.20
N GLN A 118 7.72 20.83 8.01
CA GLN A 118 7.00 22.03 7.63
C GLN A 118 7.78 22.84 6.59
N ALA A 119 9.08 23.02 6.79
CA ALA A 119 9.95 23.68 5.81
C ALA A 119 10.04 22.94 4.47
N LEU A 120 9.92 21.60 4.50
CA LEU A 120 9.87 20.74 3.32
C LEU A 120 8.47 20.64 2.69
N GLY A 121 7.45 21.23 3.30
CA GLY A 121 6.08 21.22 2.79
C GLY A 121 5.28 19.95 3.05
N TYR A 122 5.74 19.02 3.90
CA TYR A 122 5.03 17.79 4.27
C TYR A 122 4.05 17.95 5.43
N VAL A 123 4.23 18.98 6.26
CA VAL A 123 3.40 19.27 7.44
C VAL A 123 2.98 20.73 7.40
N ALA A 124 1.73 21.00 7.78
CA ALA A 124 1.22 22.33 8.08
C ALA A 124 0.88 22.45 9.58
N SER A 125 0.80 23.70 10.08
CA SER A 125 0.41 23.98 11.46
C SER A 125 -0.52 25.18 11.54
N ASP A 126 -1.51 25.11 12.43
CA ASP A 126 -2.37 26.23 12.83
C ASP A 126 -1.85 26.96 14.09
N GLY A 127 -0.64 26.66 14.53
CA GLY A 127 -0.01 27.19 15.75
C GLY A 127 -0.16 26.25 16.96
N LYS A 128 -1.19 25.42 17.02
CA LYS A 128 -1.45 24.45 18.10
C LYS A 128 -1.35 23.01 17.61
N HIS A 129 -1.94 22.74 16.46
CA HIS A 129 -1.98 21.40 15.85
C HIS A 129 -1.12 21.35 14.59
N PHE A 130 -0.67 20.15 14.28
CA PHE A 130 0.05 19.81 13.06
C PHE A 130 -0.82 18.87 12.23
N MET A 131 -0.71 18.95 10.91
CA MET A 131 -1.46 18.17 9.92
C MET A 131 -0.52 17.81 8.76
N LEU A 132 -0.71 16.62 8.16
CA LEU A 132 -0.01 16.30 6.92
C LEU A 132 -0.56 17.15 5.78
N THR A 133 0.31 17.55 4.87
CA THR A 133 -0.06 18.18 3.60
C THR A 133 -0.17 17.13 2.49
N PRO A 134 -0.80 17.45 1.34
CA PRO A 134 -0.76 16.59 0.16
C PRO A 134 0.66 16.27 -0.34
N GLY A 135 1.67 17.04 0.05
CA GLY A 135 3.08 16.79 -0.27
C GLY A 135 3.57 15.40 0.14
N VAL A 136 3.01 14.82 1.22
CA VAL A 136 3.35 13.46 1.67
C VAL A 136 3.00 12.39 0.62
N LEU A 137 1.98 12.63 -0.24
CA LEU A 137 1.60 11.68 -1.29
C LEU A 137 2.73 11.45 -2.31
N SER A 138 3.66 12.39 -2.47
CA SER A 138 4.81 12.24 -3.37
C SER A 138 5.71 11.06 -2.95
N LEU A 139 5.80 10.76 -1.65
CA LEU A 139 6.59 9.63 -1.15
C LEU A 139 5.96 8.28 -1.56
N GLY A 140 4.63 8.16 -1.44
CA GLY A 140 3.89 6.99 -1.90
C GLY A 140 3.86 6.88 -3.42
N TYR A 141 3.70 8.01 -4.12
CA TYR A 141 3.71 8.05 -5.58
C TYR A 141 5.05 7.59 -6.16
N ALA A 142 6.17 7.91 -5.53
CA ALA A 142 7.48 7.44 -5.97
C ALA A 142 7.53 5.90 -6.05
N TYR A 143 6.98 5.19 -5.06
CA TYR A 143 6.85 3.74 -5.07
C TYR A 143 5.88 3.27 -6.17
N LEU A 144 4.66 3.81 -6.20
CA LEU A 144 3.61 3.37 -7.12
C LEU A 144 3.98 3.60 -8.59
N SER A 145 4.77 4.65 -8.89
CA SER A 145 5.21 4.97 -10.25
C SER A 145 6.43 4.18 -10.70
N SER A 146 7.29 3.77 -9.77
CA SER A 146 8.51 2.99 -10.05
C SER A 146 8.27 1.48 -10.10
N THR A 147 7.14 1.01 -9.57
CA THR A 147 6.81 -0.42 -9.48
C THR A 147 5.72 -0.77 -10.51
N PRO A 148 5.96 -1.72 -11.44
CA PRO A 148 4.97 -2.06 -12.47
C PRO A 148 3.72 -2.74 -11.92
N LEU A 149 3.82 -3.49 -10.82
CA LEU A 149 2.74 -4.30 -10.24
C LEU A 149 1.43 -3.52 -9.99
N PRO A 150 1.39 -2.36 -9.29
CA PRO A 150 0.14 -1.67 -9.01
C PRO A 150 -0.60 -1.25 -10.29
N ARG A 151 0.14 -0.82 -11.31
CA ARG A 151 -0.42 -0.37 -12.60
C ARG A 151 -0.95 -1.55 -13.42
N ALA A 152 -0.21 -2.65 -13.44
CA ALA A 152 -0.58 -3.84 -14.21
C ALA A 152 -1.81 -4.55 -13.61
N ILE A 153 -1.93 -4.57 -12.27
CA ILE A 153 -2.96 -5.37 -11.59
C ILE A 153 -4.29 -4.61 -11.40
N GLN A 154 -4.28 -3.28 -11.36
CA GLN A 154 -5.46 -2.47 -11.06
C GLN A 154 -6.67 -2.77 -12.00
N PRO A 155 -6.51 -2.83 -13.34
CA PRO A 155 -7.64 -3.15 -14.23
C PRO A 155 -8.21 -4.55 -13.97
N THR A 156 -7.35 -5.50 -13.63
CA THR A 156 -7.78 -6.88 -13.31
C THR A 156 -8.57 -6.96 -12.02
N LEU A 157 -8.16 -6.19 -10.98
CA LEU A 157 -8.94 -6.08 -9.75
C LEU A 157 -10.33 -5.49 -10.00
N GLU A 158 -10.44 -4.49 -10.86
CA GLU A 158 -11.72 -3.87 -11.24
C GLU A 158 -12.64 -4.91 -11.89
N LEU A 159 -12.12 -5.70 -12.85
CA LEU A 159 -12.87 -6.77 -13.48
C LEU A 159 -13.30 -7.87 -12.49
N VAL A 160 -12.43 -8.25 -11.54
CA VAL A 160 -12.77 -9.20 -10.48
C VAL A 160 -13.89 -8.63 -9.61
N SER A 161 -13.75 -7.38 -9.19
CA SER A 161 -14.76 -6.71 -8.35
C SER A 161 -16.12 -6.60 -9.06
N GLU A 162 -16.13 -6.29 -10.35
CA GLU A 162 -17.36 -6.27 -11.17
C GLU A 162 -18.01 -7.64 -11.27
N LYS A 163 -17.24 -8.69 -11.59
CA LYS A 163 -17.75 -10.05 -11.75
C LYS A 163 -18.27 -10.65 -10.45
N THR A 164 -17.59 -10.40 -9.34
CA THR A 164 -17.93 -10.99 -8.04
C THR A 164 -18.87 -10.12 -7.21
N ASN A 165 -19.01 -8.84 -7.60
CA ASN A 165 -19.74 -7.82 -6.83
C ASN A 165 -19.21 -7.68 -5.39
N GLU A 166 -17.90 -7.96 -5.20
CA GLU A 166 -17.15 -7.87 -3.96
C GLU A 166 -15.89 -7.04 -4.13
N SER A 167 -15.33 -6.55 -3.02
CA SER A 167 -14.06 -5.83 -3.06
C SER A 167 -12.91 -6.78 -3.35
N SER A 168 -12.06 -6.43 -4.32
CA SER A 168 -10.83 -7.14 -4.63
C SER A 168 -9.61 -6.29 -4.31
N SER A 169 -8.51 -6.92 -3.92
CA SER A 169 -7.29 -6.19 -3.53
C SER A 169 -6.05 -7.00 -3.85
N CYS A 170 -4.93 -6.30 -4.01
CA CYS A 170 -3.60 -6.89 -4.13
C CYS A 170 -2.70 -6.34 -3.03
N ALA A 171 -1.89 -7.20 -2.42
CA ALA A 171 -0.94 -6.83 -1.40
C ALA A 171 0.38 -7.56 -1.55
N ILE A 172 1.42 -6.96 -0.98
CA ILE A 172 2.76 -7.53 -0.83
C ILE A 172 3.05 -7.76 0.66
N LEU A 173 4.04 -8.60 0.95
CA LEU A 173 4.53 -8.82 2.31
C LEU A 173 5.62 -7.80 2.63
N ASP A 174 5.50 -7.16 3.79
CA ASP A 174 6.51 -6.24 4.32
C ASP A 174 6.68 -6.51 5.84
N GLY A 175 7.74 -7.25 6.17
CA GLY A 175 7.92 -7.78 7.51
C GLY A 175 6.78 -8.71 7.93
N GLY A 176 6.17 -8.46 9.08
CA GLY A 176 5.04 -9.23 9.61
C GLY A 176 3.66 -8.82 9.10
N GLU A 177 3.59 -7.87 8.18
CA GLU A 177 2.34 -7.29 7.70
C GLU A 177 2.23 -7.41 6.17
N ILE A 178 1.00 -7.34 5.69
CA ILE A 178 0.72 -7.09 4.28
C ILE A 178 0.53 -5.59 4.06
N VAL A 179 0.94 -5.10 2.88
CA VAL A 179 0.69 -3.73 2.43
C VAL A 179 -0.15 -3.79 1.17
N TYR A 180 -1.31 -3.14 1.19
CA TYR A 180 -2.17 -3.03 0.01
C TYR A 180 -1.52 -2.13 -1.03
N VAL A 181 -1.25 -2.66 -2.23
CA VAL A 181 -0.64 -1.92 -3.35
C VAL A 181 -1.64 -1.52 -4.41
N ALA A 182 -2.76 -2.24 -4.51
CA ALA A 182 -3.88 -1.91 -5.41
C ALA A 182 -5.19 -2.43 -4.82
N ARG A 183 -6.31 -1.76 -5.12
CA ARG A 183 -7.63 -2.13 -4.61
C ARG A 183 -8.74 -1.64 -5.55
N ALA A 184 -9.73 -2.51 -5.80
CA ALA A 184 -11.02 -2.17 -6.37
C ALA A 184 -12.09 -2.40 -5.29
N ALA A 185 -12.69 -1.31 -4.80
CA ALA A 185 -13.72 -1.38 -3.77
C ALA A 185 -15.10 -1.37 -4.42
N THR A 186 -16.00 -2.23 -3.96
CA THR A 186 -17.42 -2.07 -4.24
C THR A 186 -17.98 -0.85 -3.53
N ARG A 187 -19.04 -0.25 -4.05
CA ARG A 187 -19.73 0.91 -3.44
C ARG A 187 -20.44 0.58 -2.12
N ARG A 188 -20.29 -0.61 -1.59
CA ARG A 188 -20.94 -1.03 -0.35
C ARG A 188 -20.13 -0.56 0.84
N ILE A 189 -20.84 -0.02 1.83
CA ILE A 189 -20.27 0.46 3.08
C ILE A 189 -19.79 -0.76 3.87
N MET A 190 -18.49 -1.06 3.79
CA MET A 190 -17.80 -1.94 4.74
C MET A 190 -17.08 -1.05 5.75
N SER A 191 -17.11 -1.43 7.01
CA SER A 191 -16.62 -0.66 8.14
C SER A 191 -15.12 -0.39 8.14
N VAL A 192 -14.33 -1.13 7.37
CA VAL A 192 -12.88 -0.96 7.31
C VAL A 192 -12.51 -0.10 6.10
N GLY A 193 -12.13 1.14 6.35
CA GLY A 193 -11.65 2.10 5.35
C GLY A 193 -10.27 1.73 4.80
N LEU A 194 -10.12 0.51 4.22
CA LEU A 194 -8.88 0.06 3.60
C LEU A 194 -8.65 0.78 2.28
N SER A 195 -7.41 1.21 2.08
CA SER A 195 -6.93 1.88 0.87
C SER A 195 -5.52 1.37 0.51
N THR A 196 -5.03 1.75 -0.66
CA THR A 196 -3.61 1.56 -1.01
C THR A 196 -2.73 2.17 0.08
N GLY A 197 -1.73 1.43 0.52
CA GLY A 197 -0.86 1.78 1.67
C GLY A 197 -1.38 1.29 3.03
N SER A 198 -2.63 0.83 3.15
CA SER A 198 -3.11 0.20 4.39
C SER A 198 -2.31 -1.05 4.71
N ARG A 199 -2.14 -1.33 6.00
CA ARG A 199 -1.37 -2.47 6.52
C ARG A 199 -2.25 -3.34 7.39
N LEU A 200 -2.11 -4.65 7.27
CA LEU A 200 -2.79 -5.64 8.12
C LEU A 200 -1.81 -6.75 8.52
N PRO A 201 -2.02 -7.40 9.67
CA PRO A 201 -1.19 -8.54 10.08
C PRO A 201 -1.28 -9.68 9.06
N ALA A 202 -0.12 -10.25 8.71
CA ALA A 202 -0.08 -11.34 7.73
C ALA A 202 -0.67 -12.65 8.28
N TYR A 203 -0.52 -12.94 9.58
CA TYR A 203 -0.92 -14.23 10.17
C TYR A 203 -2.44 -14.52 10.11
N CYS A 204 -3.28 -13.49 10.16
CA CYS A 204 -4.74 -13.62 10.23
C CYS A 204 -5.47 -13.11 8.97
N SER A 205 -4.74 -12.87 7.87
CA SER A 205 -5.30 -12.45 6.59
C SER A 205 -5.05 -13.48 5.49
N SER A 206 -5.99 -13.64 4.56
CA SER A 206 -5.85 -14.58 3.43
C SER A 206 -4.67 -14.22 2.54
N LEU A 207 -4.49 -12.91 2.23
CA LEU A 207 -3.34 -12.39 1.49
C LEU A 207 -2.02 -12.73 2.20
N GLY A 208 -1.97 -12.50 3.50
CA GLY A 208 -0.76 -12.74 4.29
C GLY A 208 -0.37 -14.22 4.34
N ARG A 209 -1.33 -15.13 4.50
CA ARG A 209 -1.03 -16.57 4.48
C ARG A 209 -0.56 -17.07 3.12
N VAL A 210 -1.10 -16.52 2.03
CA VAL A 210 -0.60 -16.82 0.67
C VAL A 210 0.84 -16.35 0.52
N LEU A 211 1.18 -15.15 1.00
CA LEU A 211 2.53 -14.60 0.94
C LEU A 211 3.52 -15.35 1.85
N LEU A 212 3.09 -15.72 3.06
CA LEU A 212 3.88 -16.58 3.95
C LEU A 212 4.12 -17.96 3.35
N ALA A 213 3.14 -18.52 2.63
CA ALA A 213 3.28 -19.81 1.95
C ALA A 213 4.31 -19.75 0.79
N ALA A 214 4.58 -18.59 0.22
CA ALA A 214 5.59 -18.41 -0.81
C ALA A 214 7.03 -18.38 -0.27
N LEU A 215 7.21 -18.15 1.04
CA LEU A 215 8.54 -18.16 1.68
C LEU A 215 9.01 -19.59 1.97
N PRO A 216 10.33 -19.82 2.06
CA PRO A 216 10.85 -21.04 2.68
C PRO A 216 10.24 -21.26 4.08
N GLU A 217 10.01 -22.50 4.46
CA GLU A 217 9.32 -22.83 5.72
C GLU A 217 9.99 -22.21 6.95
N ARG A 218 11.33 -22.29 6.99
CA ARG A 218 12.12 -21.70 8.06
C ARG A 218 11.91 -20.19 8.20
N GLU A 219 11.84 -19.47 7.06
CA GLU A 219 11.62 -18.03 7.04
C GLU A 219 10.20 -17.66 7.46
N ALA A 220 9.20 -18.39 6.94
CA ALA A 220 7.81 -18.19 7.35
C ALA A 220 7.62 -18.39 8.85
N ARG A 221 8.23 -19.44 9.43
CA ARG A 221 8.19 -19.72 10.88
C ARG A 221 8.90 -18.62 11.67
N ALA A 222 10.09 -18.19 11.24
CA ALA A 222 10.83 -17.14 11.92
C ALA A 222 10.03 -15.82 11.94
N LEU A 223 9.42 -15.47 10.81
CA LEU A 223 8.60 -14.27 10.68
C LEU A 223 7.35 -14.34 11.55
N LEU A 224 6.63 -15.47 11.54
CA LEU A 224 5.48 -15.70 12.42
C LEU A 224 5.87 -15.60 13.91
N THR A 225 7.06 -16.08 14.29
CA THR A 225 7.53 -16.01 15.67
C THR A 225 7.76 -14.58 16.16
N GLN A 226 8.19 -13.70 15.25
CA GLN A 226 8.47 -12.29 15.58
C GLN A 226 7.20 -11.41 15.59
N MET A 227 6.09 -11.88 14.99
CA MET A 227 4.84 -11.12 14.95
C MET A 227 4.14 -11.05 16.32
N ASP A 228 3.55 -9.89 16.64
CA ASP A 228 2.57 -9.78 17.73
C ASP A 228 1.22 -10.38 17.27
N ARG A 229 1.02 -11.66 17.60
CA ARG A 229 -0.17 -12.43 17.18
C ARG A 229 -1.29 -12.25 18.21
N ARG A 230 -2.02 -11.15 18.11
CA ARG A 230 -3.18 -10.89 18.96
C ARG A 230 -4.39 -11.70 18.52
N LYS A 231 -5.15 -12.18 19.48
CA LYS A 231 -6.44 -12.82 19.22
C LYS A 231 -7.49 -11.72 18.95
N LEU A 232 -7.70 -11.39 17.68
CA LEU A 232 -8.61 -10.30 17.24
C LEU A 232 -10.07 -10.71 17.34
N THR A 233 -10.36 -12.01 17.08
CA THR A 233 -11.69 -12.62 17.19
C THR A 233 -11.58 -13.98 17.87
N ALA A 234 -12.70 -14.61 18.14
CA ALA A 234 -12.73 -15.99 18.65
C ALA A 234 -12.11 -16.99 17.66
N HIS A 235 -12.12 -16.67 16.36
CA HIS A 235 -11.65 -17.52 15.27
C HIS A 235 -10.17 -17.31 14.92
N THR A 236 -9.54 -16.23 15.39
CA THR A 236 -8.13 -15.91 15.07
C THR A 236 -7.19 -17.03 15.51
N LEU A 237 -6.43 -17.57 14.57
CA LEU A 237 -5.32 -18.49 14.87
C LEU A 237 -4.11 -17.68 15.37
N THR A 238 -3.58 -18.05 16.54
CA THR A 238 -2.42 -17.38 17.16
C THR A 238 -1.27 -18.34 17.47
N ASP A 239 -1.56 -19.65 17.55
CA ASP A 239 -0.57 -20.69 17.75
C ASP A 239 0.30 -20.87 16.50
N ILE A 240 1.63 -20.96 16.70
CA ILE A 240 2.60 -21.01 15.60
C ILE A 240 2.46 -22.28 14.77
N ASP A 241 2.25 -23.43 15.43
CA ASP A 241 2.20 -24.69 14.73
C ASP A 241 0.89 -24.82 13.94
N ALA A 242 -0.23 -24.34 14.50
CA ALA A 242 -1.49 -24.23 13.77
C ALA A 242 -1.39 -23.28 12.56
N LEU A 243 -0.70 -22.17 12.71
CA LEU A 243 -0.43 -21.22 11.60
C LEU A 243 0.46 -21.85 10.53
N MET A 244 1.52 -22.56 10.92
CA MET A 244 2.39 -23.27 9.97
C MET A 244 1.65 -24.37 9.22
N GLN A 245 0.74 -25.11 9.89
CA GLN A 245 -0.14 -26.08 9.23
C GLN A 245 -1.08 -25.39 8.22
N ALA A 246 -1.64 -24.22 8.58
CA ALA A 246 -2.47 -23.45 7.66
C ALA A 246 -1.65 -22.97 6.45
N VAL A 247 -0.42 -22.48 6.66
CA VAL A 247 0.51 -22.07 5.59
C VAL A 247 0.89 -23.26 4.70
N ALA A 248 1.13 -24.44 5.28
CA ALA A 248 1.42 -25.66 4.50
C ALA A 248 0.24 -26.07 3.62
N ARG A 249 -1.00 -25.97 4.12
CA ARG A 249 -2.21 -26.20 3.31
C ARG A 249 -2.30 -25.24 2.13
N VAL A 250 -2.01 -23.96 2.35
CA VAL A 250 -2.00 -22.96 1.26
C VAL A 250 -1.00 -23.32 0.16
N ARG A 251 0.17 -23.90 0.50
CA ARG A 251 1.14 -24.40 -0.49
C ARG A 251 0.58 -25.55 -1.34
N GLN A 252 -0.20 -26.42 -0.73
CA GLN A 252 -0.80 -27.59 -1.40
C GLN A 252 -2.00 -27.17 -2.26
N ASP A 253 -2.89 -26.35 -1.71
CA ASP A 253 -4.17 -25.99 -2.32
C ASP A 253 -4.03 -24.86 -3.36
N GLY A 254 -2.97 -24.04 -3.24
CA GLY A 254 -2.74 -22.87 -4.11
C GLY A 254 -3.60 -21.66 -3.80
N PHE A 255 -4.37 -21.68 -2.71
CA PHE A 255 -5.19 -20.56 -2.24
C PHE A 255 -5.33 -20.57 -0.71
N CYS A 256 -5.83 -19.46 -0.16
CA CYS A 256 -6.13 -19.33 1.26
C CYS A 256 -7.53 -18.76 1.47
N LEU A 257 -8.37 -19.44 2.24
CA LEU A 257 -9.63 -18.93 2.76
C LEU A 257 -9.47 -18.63 4.25
N VAL A 258 -9.79 -17.39 4.63
CA VAL A 258 -9.83 -16.93 6.03
C VAL A 258 -11.25 -16.52 6.35
N ASP A 259 -11.77 -17.01 7.47
CA ASP A 259 -13.15 -16.85 7.89
C ASP A 259 -13.20 -16.23 9.28
N GLU A 260 -13.57 -14.96 9.33
CA GLU A 260 -13.77 -14.17 10.55
C GLU A 260 -12.56 -14.08 11.52
N GLU A 261 -11.33 -14.33 11.03
CA GLU A 261 -10.15 -14.29 11.89
C GLU A 261 -9.64 -12.86 12.14
N LEU A 262 -9.76 -11.98 11.15
CA LEU A 262 -9.34 -10.59 11.26
C LEU A 262 -10.43 -9.73 11.92
N GLU A 263 -11.68 -9.95 11.53
CA GLU A 263 -12.87 -9.23 11.98
C GLU A 263 -14.09 -10.15 11.85
N ILE A 264 -14.99 -10.12 12.84
CA ILE A 264 -16.25 -10.87 12.79
C ILE A 264 -17.11 -10.34 11.63
N GLY A 265 -17.69 -11.22 10.86
CA GLY A 265 -18.46 -10.87 9.66
C GLY A 265 -17.63 -10.69 8.40
N LEU A 266 -16.30 -10.73 8.48
CA LEU A 266 -15.40 -10.64 7.33
C LEU A 266 -14.88 -12.01 6.91
N ARG A 267 -15.07 -12.36 5.65
CA ARG A 267 -14.55 -13.58 5.02
C ARG A 267 -13.74 -13.20 3.78
N SER A 268 -12.63 -13.88 3.52
CA SER A 268 -11.81 -13.59 2.35
C SER A 268 -11.13 -14.82 1.79
N ILE A 269 -10.96 -14.83 0.45
CA ILE A 269 -10.20 -15.83 -0.27
C ILE A 269 -9.10 -15.17 -1.08
N ALA A 270 -7.88 -15.73 -1.09
CA ALA A 270 -6.74 -15.17 -1.76
C ALA A 270 -5.96 -16.22 -2.56
N VAL A 271 -5.32 -15.76 -3.64
CA VAL A 271 -4.45 -16.55 -4.51
C VAL A 271 -3.11 -15.85 -4.69
N PRO A 272 -2.01 -16.57 -5.00
CA PRO A 272 -0.72 -15.97 -5.33
C PRO A 272 -0.77 -15.27 -6.68
N VAL A 273 -0.12 -14.12 -6.77
CA VAL A 273 0.20 -13.42 -8.02
C VAL A 273 1.65 -13.71 -8.36
N ARG A 274 1.88 -14.30 -9.54
CA ARG A 274 3.21 -14.72 -9.99
C ARG A 274 3.72 -13.83 -11.11
N ASN A 275 5.03 -13.60 -11.14
CA ASN A 275 5.67 -12.97 -12.28
C ASN A 275 5.88 -13.97 -13.44
N ALA A 276 6.44 -13.50 -14.57
CA ALA A 276 6.74 -14.33 -15.74
C ALA A 276 7.67 -15.51 -15.39
N ALA A 277 8.60 -15.34 -14.45
CA ALA A 277 9.49 -16.40 -13.95
C ALA A 277 8.79 -17.41 -13.02
N GLY A 278 7.50 -17.24 -12.71
CA GLY A 278 6.74 -18.12 -11.82
C GLY A 278 6.90 -17.83 -10.32
N GLN A 279 7.67 -16.83 -9.94
CA GLN A 279 7.88 -16.44 -8.56
C GLN A 279 6.64 -15.71 -8.03
N VAL A 280 6.23 -16.00 -6.79
CA VAL A 280 5.15 -15.27 -6.12
C VAL A 280 5.68 -13.91 -5.66
N ILE A 281 5.15 -12.84 -6.25
CA ILE A 281 5.56 -11.45 -5.96
C ILE A 281 4.51 -10.66 -5.19
N ALA A 282 3.27 -11.14 -5.19
CA ALA A 282 2.14 -10.53 -4.49
C ALA A 282 1.07 -11.58 -4.22
N ALA A 283 0.00 -11.19 -3.54
CA ALA A 283 -1.23 -11.96 -3.45
C ALA A 283 -2.43 -11.09 -3.84
N MET A 284 -3.45 -11.71 -4.43
CA MET A 284 -4.73 -11.09 -4.79
C MET A 284 -5.85 -11.75 -4.01
N ASN A 285 -6.81 -10.97 -3.52
CA ASN A 285 -7.96 -11.51 -2.80
C ASN A 285 -9.28 -10.89 -3.24
N VAL A 286 -10.34 -11.60 -2.84
CA VAL A 286 -11.70 -11.07 -2.73
C VAL A 286 -12.10 -11.16 -1.26
N SER A 287 -12.70 -10.07 -0.76
CA SER A 287 -13.24 -9.98 0.61
C SER A 287 -14.74 -9.76 0.55
N ALA A 288 -15.47 -10.55 1.30
CA ALA A 288 -16.93 -10.56 1.34
C ALA A 288 -17.46 -10.56 2.77
N GLN A 289 -18.71 -10.16 2.94
CA GLN A 289 -19.43 -10.26 4.21
C GLN A 289 -19.88 -11.70 4.46
N ALA A 290 -19.49 -12.29 5.59
CA ALA A 290 -19.75 -13.69 5.92
C ALA A 290 -21.24 -14.05 5.97
N GLY A 291 -22.10 -13.12 6.34
CA GLY A 291 -23.56 -13.31 6.37
C GLY A 291 -24.20 -13.35 4.96
N ARG A 292 -23.46 -12.99 3.91
CA ARG A 292 -23.99 -12.94 2.53
C ARG A 292 -23.33 -13.92 1.58
N VAL A 293 -22.05 -14.17 1.73
CA VAL A 293 -21.27 -15.07 0.87
C VAL A 293 -20.77 -16.21 1.75
N SER A 294 -21.19 -17.43 1.45
CA SER A 294 -20.77 -18.63 2.18
C SER A 294 -19.31 -19.00 1.83
N ARG A 295 -18.73 -19.91 2.61
CA ARG A 295 -17.40 -20.50 2.28
C ARG A 295 -17.43 -21.26 0.97
N ASP A 296 -18.54 -21.91 0.69
CA ASP A 296 -18.78 -22.67 -0.52
C ASP A 296 -18.85 -21.76 -1.75
N ASP A 297 -19.55 -20.62 -1.66
CA ASP A 297 -19.61 -19.64 -2.73
C ASP A 297 -18.22 -19.05 -3.03
N LEU A 298 -17.42 -18.77 -1.99
CA LEU A 298 -16.04 -18.34 -2.18
C LEU A 298 -15.22 -19.38 -2.93
N ALA A 299 -15.36 -20.65 -2.60
CA ALA A 299 -14.58 -21.72 -3.21
C ALA A 299 -15.08 -22.10 -4.62
N LYS A 300 -16.40 -22.11 -4.87
CA LYS A 300 -16.98 -22.56 -6.13
C LYS A 300 -17.11 -21.48 -7.17
N ASP A 301 -17.50 -20.27 -6.76
CA ASP A 301 -17.85 -19.19 -7.68
C ASP A 301 -16.75 -18.12 -7.79
N ILE A 302 -16.11 -17.77 -6.67
CA ILE A 302 -15.14 -16.66 -6.61
C ILE A 302 -13.71 -17.12 -6.88
N LEU A 303 -13.29 -18.26 -6.33
CA LEU A 303 -11.94 -18.78 -6.52
C LEU A 303 -11.53 -18.96 -7.99
N PRO A 304 -12.35 -19.56 -8.86
CA PRO A 304 -11.99 -19.71 -10.28
C PRO A 304 -11.79 -18.37 -10.98
N VAL A 305 -12.61 -17.37 -10.66
CA VAL A 305 -12.49 -16.01 -11.20
C VAL A 305 -11.18 -15.37 -10.75
N LEU A 306 -10.84 -15.53 -9.47
CA LEU A 306 -9.63 -14.98 -8.88
C LEU A 306 -8.36 -15.64 -9.43
N GLN A 307 -8.37 -16.97 -9.62
CA GLN A 307 -7.26 -17.72 -10.21
C GLN A 307 -7.02 -17.32 -11.68
N ALA A 308 -8.09 -17.24 -12.49
CA ALA A 308 -7.99 -16.79 -13.87
C ALA A 308 -7.46 -15.35 -13.97
N ALA A 309 -7.90 -14.47 -13.06
CA ALA A 309 -7.44 -13.10 -12.98
C ALA A 309 -5.93 -13.03 -12.63
N ALA A 310 -5.49 -13.79 -11.64
CA ALA A 310 -4.07 -13.84 -11.24
C ALA A 310 -3.16 -14.36 -12.37
N GLU A 311 -3.62 -15.36 -13.13
CA GLU A 311 -2.85 -15.88 -14.27
C GLU A 311 -2.83 -14.89 -15.45
N SER A 312 -3.91 -14.14 -15.68
CA SER A 312 -3.98 -13.16 -16.79
C SER A 312 -2.99 -12.01 -16.67
N VAL A 313 -2.58 -11.63 -15.46
CA VAL A 313 -1.62 -10.53 -15.24
C VAL A 313 -0.16 -10.99 -15.29
N ARG A 314 0.09 -12.30 -15.18
CA ARG A 314 1.43 -12.88 -15.11
C ARG A 314 2.38 -12.43 -16.24
N PRO A 315 1.96 -12.37 -17.54
CA PRO A 315 2.86 -11.94 -18.61
C PRO A 315 3.31 -10.47 -18.51
N ALA A 316 2.53 -9.63 -17.84
CA ALA A 316 2.85 -8.21 -17.65
C ALA A 316 3.76 -7.95 -16.42
N LEU A 317 4.04 -8.98 -15.62
CA LEU A 317 4.85 -8.90 -14.40
C LEU A 317 6.20 -9.57 -14.65
N ILE A 318 7.17 -8.77 -15.06
CA ILE A 318 8.54 -9.20 -15.42
C ILE A 318 9.40 -9.30 -14.15
#